data_84789d4fa77716e77d2c8445d43f39b0
#
_entry.id   84789d4fa77716e77d2c8445d43f39b0
#
_cell.length_a   1.000
_cell.length_b   1.000
_cell.length_c   1.000
_cell.angle_alpha   90.00
_cell.angle_beta   90.00
_cell.angle_gamma   90.00
#
_symmetry.space_group_name_H-M   'P 1'
#
loop_
_entity.id
_entity.type
_entity.pdbx_description
1 polymer ?
#
loop_
_entity_poly.entity_id
_entity_poly.type
_entity_poly.pdbx_seq_one_letter_code
_entity_poly.pdbx_strand_id
1 'polypeptide(L)'
;AQAFFCLLILIVMVAGKEWMKPSRRLGMPKASFALMLIVYVQLIIAASMRHFHRHGLVDTGIITTRGALVPSFDDPIVTLMFLHKVMAVCILIFTIVLFVTVERSRREDTPLGSQYVHLLGGTVAIQIILGISVIMTGKNFWVTNFHVLNGLAILAFSFAFAVKSCRVGSQPALANP
;
A
#
# COMPACT_ATOMS: atom_id res chain seq x y z
N ALA A 1 7.53 -14.85 -0.84
CA ALA A 1 6.96 -14.48 0.46
C ALA A 1 5.70 -13.61 0.33
N GLN A 2 5.73 -12.49 -0.43
CA GLN A 2 4.61 -11.53 -0.52
C GLN A 2 3.35 -12.12 -1.17
N ALA A 3 3.49 -12.88 -2.27
CA ALA A 3 2.37 -13.55 -2.92
C ALA A 3 1.71 -14.58 -1.98
N PHE A 4 2.51 -15.33 -1.22
CA PHE A 4 2.02 -16.26 -0.22
C PHE A 4 1.27 -15.53 0.91
N PHE A 5 1.76 -14.38 1.34
CA PHE A 5 1.08 -13.54 2.32
C PHE A 5 -0.29 -13.04 1.81
N CYS A 6 -0.37 -12.59 0.55
CA CYS A 6 -1.65 -12.23 -0.07
C CYS A 6 -2.61 -13.43 -0.15
N LEU A 7 -2.10 -14.63 -0.46
CA LEU A 7 -2.90 -15.85 -0.47
C LEU A 7 -3.47 -16.18 0.92
N LEU A 8 -2.68 -16.06 1.98
CA LEU A 8 -3.15 -16.24 3.35
C LEU A 8 -4.26 -15.24 3.72
N ILE A 9 -4.09 -13.97 3.35
CA ILE A 9 -5.14 -12.96 3.57
C ILE A 9 -6.42 -13.34 2.82
N LEU A 10 -6.31 -13.79 1.56
CA LEU A 10 -7.46 -14.23 0.79
C LEU A 10 -8.19 -15.39 1.47
N ILE A 11 -7.44 -16.41 1.94
CA ILE A 11 -8.02 -17.56 2.64
C ILE A 11 -8.76 -17.10 3.91
N VAL A 12 -8.15 -16.24 4.72
CA VAL A 12 -8.79 -15.70 5.93
C VAL A 12 -10.05 -14.91 5.60
N MET A 13 -10.03 -14.11 4.54
CA MET A 13 -11.18 -13.34 4.09
C MET A 13 -12.33 -14.25 3.63
N VAL A 14 -12.01 -15.27 2.82
CA VAL A 14 -13.01 -16.21 2.26
C VAL A 14 -13.60 -17.12 3.33
N ALA A 15 -12.77 -17.56 4.30
CA ALA A 15 -13.23 -18.38 5.43
C ALA A 15 -14.05 -17.57 6.46
N GLY A 16 -13.99 -16.26 6.43
CA GLY A 16 -14.71 -15.40 7.37
C GLY A 16 -16.21 -15.34 7.09
N LYS A 17 -17.02 -15.33 8.15
CA LYS A 17 -18.51 -15.22 8.05
C LYS A 17 -18.98 -14.01 7.25
N GLU A 18 -18.22 -12.92 7.30
CA GLU A 18 -18.51 -11.68 6.54
C GLU A 18 -18.41 -11.87 5.02
N TRP A 19 -17.69 -12.91 4.56
CA TRP A 19 -17.60 -13.25 3.14
C TRP A 19 -18.94 -13.73 2.57
N MET A 20 -19.74 -14.41 3.38
CA MET A 20 -21.04 -14.93 2.95
C MET A 20 -22.15 -13.87 2.88
N LYS A 21 -21.93 -12.70 3.49
CA LYS A 21 -22.91 -11.61 3.47
C LYS A 21 -22.93 -10.89 2.13
N PRO A 22 -24.11 -10.47 1.63
CA PRO A 22 -24.20 -9.64 0.42
C PRO A 22 -23.31 -8.40 0.56
N SER A 23 -22.44 -8.17 -0.41
CA SER A 23 -21.55 -7.00 -0.40
C SER A 23 -22.09 -5.95 -1.36
N ARG A 24 -22.33 -4.73 -0.87
CA ARG A 24 -22.57 -3.59 -1.76
C ARG A 24 -21.29 -3.30 -2.54
N ARG A 25 -21.41 -2.94 -3.81
CA ARG A 25 -20.26 -2.57 -4.66
C ARG A 25 -19.56 -1.36 -4.07
N LEU A 26 -18.25 -1.46 -3.83
CA LEU A 26 -17.41 -0.33 -3.43
C LEU A 26 -17.06 0.63 -4.59
N GLY A 27 -17.60 0.39 -5.78
CA GLY A 27 -17.54 1.29 -6.92
C GLY A 27 -16.19 1.52 -7.61
N MET A 28 -15.08 1.06 -7.04
CA MET A 28 -13.73 1.41 -7.51
C MET A 28 -12.76 0.22 -7.67
N PRO A 29 -13.14 -0.88 -8.35
CA PRO A 29 -12.30 -2.08 -8.41
C PRO A 29 -10.96 -1.84 -9.14
N LYS A 30 -10.96 -1.03 -10.19
CA LYS A 30 -9.74 -0.73 -10.96
C LYS A 30 -8.74 0.08 -10.14
N ALA A 31 -9.21 1.09 -9.40
CA ALA A 31 -8.34 1.95 -8.60
C ALA A 31 -7.76 1.21 -7.39
N SER A 32 -8.57 0.42 -6.67
CA SER A 32 -8.09 -0.38 -5.55
C SER A 32 -7.09 -1.46 -5.98
N PHE A 33 -7.31 -2.09 -7.13
CA PHE A 33 -6.37 -3.05 -7.70
C PHE A 33 -5.06 -2.38 -8.13
N ALA A 34 -5.12 -1.20 -8.77
CA ALA A 34 -3.94 -0.44 -9.14
C ALA A 34 -3.12 -0.04 -7.91
N LEU A 35 -3.75 0.45 -6.83
CA LEU A 35 -3.05 0.75 -5.58
C LEU A 35 -2.35 -0.50 -5.01
N MET A 36 -3.06 -1.62 -4.92
CA MET A 36 -2.49 -2.89 -4.46
C MET A 36 -1.25 -3.28 -5.29
N LEU A 37 -1.32 -3.16 -6.61
CA LEU A 37 -0.20 -3.49 -7.49
C LEU A 37 1.01 -2.57 -7.27
N ILE A 38 0.77 -1.26 -7.14
CA ILE A 38 1.82 -0.27 -6.87
C ILE A 38 2.50 -0.57 -5.53
N VAL A 39 1.73 -0.87 -4.48
CA VAL A 39 2.26 -1.26 -3.16
C VAL A 39 3.07 -2.55 -3.25
N TYR A 40 2.60 -3.53 -4.01
CA TYR A 40 3.32 -4.79 -4.22
C TYR A 40 4.67 -4.57 -4.89
N VAL A 41 4.72 -3.78 -5.96
CA VAL A 41 5.96 -3.40 -6.66
C VAL A 41 6.90 -2.63 -5.72
N GLN A 42 6.38 -1.70 -4.92
CA GLN A 42 7.16 -0.96 -3.93
C GLN A 42 7.87 -1.88 -2.92
N LEU A 43 7.19 -2.93 -2.47
CA LEU A 43 7.81 -3.91 -1.56
C LEU A 43 8.87 -4.77 -2.25
N ILE A 44 8.72 -5.05 -3.56
CA ILE A 44 9.78 -5.72 -4.35
C ILE A 44 11.00 -4.81 -4.44
N ILE A 45 10.83 -3.54 -4.76
CA ILE A 45 11.93 -2.56 -4.81
C ILE A 45 12.65 -2.51 -3.45
N ALA A 46 11.90 -2.40 -2.35
CA ALA A 46 12.46 -2.39 -1.00
C ALA A 46 13.24 -3.67 -0.66
N ALA A 47 12.72 -4.84 -1.05
CA ALA A 47 13.41 -6.12 -0.88
C ALA A 47 14.71 -6.18 -1.71
N SER A 48 14.67 -5.71 -2.96
CA SER A 48 15.84 -5.62 -3.83
C SER A 48 16.92 -4.72 -3.25
N MET A 49 16.54 -3.57 -2.69
CA MET A 49 17.49 -2.68 -2.00
C MET A 49 18.21 -3.37 -0.83
N ARG A 50 17.53 -4.27 -0.09
CA ARG A 50 18.16 -5.04 0.99
C ARG A 50 19.14 -6.09 0.46
N HIS A 51 18.85 -6.71 -0.68
CA HIS A 51 19.73 -7.70 -1.30
C HIS A 51 21.01 -7.09 -1.90
N PHE A 52 20.88 -5.93 -2.53
CA PHE A 52 22.01 -5.21 -3.15
C PHE A 52 22.75 -4.29 -2.19
N HIS A 53 22.45 -4.37 -0.88
CA HIS A 53 23.05 -3.48 0.10
C HIS A 53 24.58 -3.64 0.13
N ARG A 54 25.30 -2.61 -0.35
CA ARG A 54 26.75 -2.49 -0.17
C ARG A 54 27.04 -1.70 1.12
N HIS A 55 27.92 -2.22 1.95
CA HIS A 55 28.37 -1.53 3.15
C HIS A 55 28.89 -0.13 2.78
N GLY A 56 28.41 0.92 3.44
CA GLY A 56 28.83 2.29 3.25
C GLY A 56 27.93 3.17 2.39
N LEU A 57 26.95 2.64 1.67
CA LEU A 57 25.96 3.46 0.96
C LEU A 57 24.81 3.88 1.90
N VAL A 58 25.02 4.96 2.64
CA VAL A 58 23.98 5.60 3.44
C VAL A 58 23.46 6.81 2.67
N ASP A 59 22.21 6.76 2.23
CA ASP A 59 21.52 7.93 1.71
C ASP A 59 20.91 8.71 2.88
N THR A 60 21.36 9.91 3.09
CA THR A 60 20.90 10.80 4.17
C THR A 60 19.84 11.79 3.71
N GLY A 61 19.56 11.84 2.42
CA GLY A 61 18.55 12.73 1.86
C GLY A 61 17.14 12.19 2.03
N ILE A 62 16.22 12.97 2.59
CA ILE A 62 14.79 12.61 2.67
C ILE A 62 14.15 12.66 1.29
N ILE A 63 14.33 13.78 0.58
CA ILE A 63 13.77 14.02 -0.76
C ILE A 63 14.81 13.71 -1.85
N THR A 64 16.06 14.10 -1.60
CA THR A 64 17.18 13.91 -2.53
C THR A 64 17.76 12.50 -2.40
N THR A 65 18.31 11.98 -3.49
CA THR A 65 19.10 10.74 -3.49
C THR A 65 20.55 11.11 -3.77
N ARG A 66 21.43 10.85 -2.80
CA ARG A 66 22.85 11.28 -2.83
C ARG A 66 23.04 12.78 -3.11
N GLY A 67 22.18 13.61 -2.54
CA GLY A 67 22.25 15.07 -2.67
C GLY A 67 21.59 15.65 -3.91
N ALA A 68 21.16 14.84 -4.89
CA ALA A 68 20.46 15.26 -6.09
C ALA A 68 18.97 14.92 -6.05
N LEU A 69 18.11 15.77 -6.61
CA LEU A 69 16.68 15.45 -6.80
C LEU A 69 16.49 14.32 -7.82
N VAL A 70 17.28 14.34 -8.89
CA VAL A 70 17.38 13.26 -9.87
C VAL A 70 18.84 12.84 -9.91
N PRO A 71 19.19 11.65 -9.36
CA PRO A 71 20.58 11.20 -9.33
C PRO A 71 21.03 10.68 -10.70
N SER A 72 22.34 10.46 -10.90
CA SER A 72 22.82 9.65 -12.00
C SER A 72 22.38 8.19 -11.78
N PHE A 73 22.00 7.52 -12.86
CA PHE A 73 21.50 6.14 -12.81
C PHE A 73 22.59 5.10 -13.12
N ASP A 74 23.84 5.44 -12.93
CA ASP A 74 25.00 4.57 -13.18
C ASP A 74 25.10 3.43 -12.14
N ASP A 75 24.57 3.65 -10.94
CA ASP A 75 24.53 2.65 -9.87
C ASP A 75 23.11 2.11 -9.68
N PRO A 76 22.89 0.78 -9.86
CA PRO A 76 21.58 0.17 -9.66
C PRO A 76 20.97 0.42 -8.27
N ILE A 77 21.80 0.54 -7.21
CA ILE A 77 21.31 0.79 -5.86
C ILE A 77 20.76 2.23 -5.74
N VAL A 78 21.44 3.19 -6.34
CA VAL A 78 21.00 4.60 -6.38
C VAL A 78 19.67 4.70 -7.14
N THR A 79 19.56 3.97 -8.25
CA THR A 79 18.33 3.88 -9.02
C THR A 79 17.18 3.29 -8.19
N LEU A 80 17.41 2.19 -7.46
CA LEU A 80 16.41 1.59 -6.59
C LEU A 80 15.99 2.51 -5.46
N MET A 81 16.94 3.24 -4.83
CA MET A 81 16.64 4.22 -3.78
C MET A 81 15.76 5.36 -4.31
N PHE A 82 16.08 5.88 -5.48
CA PHE A 82 15.29 6.91 -6.14
C PHE A 82 13.89 6.41 -6.48
N LEU A 83 13.77 5.25 -7.13
CA LEU A 83 12.49 4.63 -7.47
C LEU A 83 11.66 4.37 -6.22
N HIS A 84 12.27 3.91 -5.13
CA HIS A 84 11.57 3.69 -3.85
C HIS A 84 10.92 4.98 -3.33
N LYS A 85 11.61 6.11 -3.39
CA LYS A 85 11.08 7.40 -2.97
C LYS A 85 9.96 7.91 -3.88
N VAL A 86 10.17 7.83 -5.20
CA VAL A 86 9.15 8.21 -6.19
C VAL A 86 7.87 7.39 -6.02
N MET A 87 8.01 6.07 -5.89
CA MET A 87 6.87 5.19 -5.68
C MET A 87 6.15 5.46 -4.34
N ALA A 88 6.88 5.82 -3.29
CA ALA A 88 6.27 6.22 -2.01
C ALA A 88 5.39 7.47 -2.17
N VAL A 89 5.85 8.47 -2.94
CA VAL A 89 5.05 9.66 -3.28
C VAL A 89 3.83 9.28 -4.12
N CYS A 90 3.98 8.40 -5.10
CA CYS A 90 2.86 7.91 -5.90
C CYS A 90 1.81 7.20 -5.03
N ILE A 91 2.22 6.34 -4.09
CA ILE A 91 1.33 5.66 -3.14
C ILE A 91 0.59 6.67 -2.28
N LEU A 92 1.29 7.68 -1.77
CA LEU A 92 0.68 8.75 -0.96
C LEU A 92 -0.41 9.49 -1.76
N ILE A 93 -0.08 9.98 -2.94
CA ILE A 93 -1.03 10.71 -3.81
C ILE A 93 -2.24 9.83 -4.13
N PHE A 94 -1.98 8.58 -4.52
CA PHE A 94 -3.05 7.65 -4.89
C PHE A 94 -3.97 7.34 -3.69
N THR A 95 -3.39 7.17 -2.49
CA THR A 95 -4.15 6.96 -1.25
C THR A 95 -5.00 8.17 -0.90
N ILE A 96 -4.47 9.40 -1.06
CA ILE A 96 -5.22 10.64 -0.85
C ILE A 96 -6.39 10.75 -1.84
N VAL A 97 -6.15 10.47 -3.12
CA VAL A 97 -7.20 10.51 -4.15
C VAL A 97 -8.30 9.50 -3.83
N LEU A 98 -7.95 8.27 -3.46
CA LEU A 98 -8.92 7.27 -3.03
C LEU A 98 -9.70 7.70 -1.80
N PHE A 99 -9.01 8.24 -0.80
CA PHE A 99 -9.62 8.74 0.42
C PHE A 99 -10.67 9.82 0.11
N VAL A 100 -10.28 10.85 -0.65
CA VAL A 100 -11.19 11.95 -1.02
C VAL A 100 -12.38 11.43 -1.82
N THR A 101 -12.16 10.49 -2.74
CA THR A 101 -13.22 9.96 -3.59
C THR A 101 -14.23 9.13 -2.78
N VAL A 102 -13.73 8.26 -1.89
CA VAL A 102 -14.59 7.46 -1.01
C VAL A 102 -15.37 8.34 -0.03
N GLU A 103 -14.73 9.34 0.57
CA GLU A 103 -15.41 10.25 1.48
C GLU A 103 -16.49 11.12 0.79
N ARG A 104 -16.26 11.52 -0.44
CA ARG A 104 -17.30 12.22 -1.25
C ARG A 104 -18.48 11.29 -1.54
N SER A 105 -18.23 10.04 -1.88
CA SER A 105 -19.27 9.04 -2.14
C SER A 105 -19.99 8.55 -0.88
N ARG A 106 -19.39 8.72 0.31
CA ARG A 106 -19.99 8.35 1.60
C ARG A 106 -21.25 9.10 1.94
N ARG A 107 -21.43 10.29 1.39
CA ARG A 107 -22.67 11.08 1.51
C ARG A 107 -23.88 10.38 0.91
N GLU A 108 -23.67 9.27 0.18
CA GLU A 108 -24.67 8.47 -0.52
C GLU A 108 -24.84 7.04 0.03
N ASP A 109 -24.67 6.78 1.35
CA ASP A 109 -25.01 5.52 2.04
C ASP A 109 -24.13 4.27 1.85
N THR A 110 -22.79 4.37 1.76
CA THR A 110 -21.93 3.17 1.75
C THR A 110 -20.86 3.12 2.84
N PRO A 111 -21.13 2.60 4.05
CA PRO A 111 -20.19 2.67 5.19
C PRO A 111 -18.96 1.75 5.09
N LEU A 112 -18.98 0.65 4.32
CA LEU A 112 -17.92 -0.38 4.36
C LEU A 112 -16.61 0.00 3.65
N GLY A 113 -16.64 0.86 2.63
CA GLY A 113 -15.44 1.33 1.93
C GLY A 113 -14.58 2.27 2.77
N SER A 114 -15.22 3.07 3.60
CA SER A 114 -14.59 4.10 4.44
C SER A 114 -13.56 3.51 5.43
N GLN A 115 -13.84 2.38 6.08
CA GLN A 115 -12.92 1.79 7.06
C GLN A 115 -11.58 1.38 6.44
N TYR A 116 -11.60 0.76 5.25
CA TYR A 116 -10.35 0.35 4.57
C TYR A 116 -9.52 1.54 4.14
N VAL A 117 -10.17 2.60 3.68
CA VAL A 117 -9.47 3.81 3.22
C VAL A 117 -8.89 4.59 4.41
N HIS A 118 -9.57 4.63 5.55
CA HIS A 118 -9.02 5.21 6.78
C HIS A 118 -7.82 4.42 7.32
N LEU A 119 -7.91 3.08 7.35
CA LEU A 119 -6.80 2.22 7.75
C LEU A 119 -5.60 2.38 6.80
N LEU A 120 -5.84 2.42 5.49
CA LEU A 120 -4.80 2.70 4.50
C LEU A 120 -4.18 4.08 4.70
N GLY A 121 -4.97 5.12 4.85
CA GLY A 121 -4.46 6.47 5.08
C GLY A 121 -3.60 6.57 6.35
N GLY A 122 -4.07 5.98 7.44
CA GLY A 122 -3.34 5.93 8.70
C GLY A 122 -2.01 5.17 8.59
N THR A 123 -2.03 3.98 7.98
CA THR A 123 -0.81 3.18 7.79
C THR A 123 0.16 3.83 6.82
N VAL A 124 -0.30 4.51 5.76
CA VAL A 124 0.57 5.26 4.84
C VAL A 124 1.19 6.47 5.54
N ALA A 125 0.45 7.19 6.39
CA ALA A 125 1.02 8.28 7.19
C ALA A 125 2.11 7.77 8.14
N ILE A 126 1.87 6.68 8.87
CA ILE A 126 2.85 6.01 9.71
C ILE A 126 4.07 5.57 8.88
N GLN A 127 3.87 5.05 7.67
CA GLN A 127 4.95 4.59 6.79
C GLN A 127 5.90 5.73 6.42
N ILE A 128 5.39 6.91 6.15
CA ILE A 128 6.21 8.10 5.84
C ILE A 128 7.03 8.50 7.06
N ILE A 129 6.41 8.58 8.24
CA ILE A 129 7.10 8.90 9.48
C ILE A 129 8.22 7.89 9.76
N LEU A 130 7.92 6.60 9.65
CA LEU A 130 8.91 5.54 9.83
C LEU A 130 10.02 5.61 8.77
N GLY A 131 9.69 5.90 7.51
CA GLY A 131 10.68 6.05 6.44
C GLY A 131 11.66 7.19 6.70
N ILE A 132 11.17 8.35 7.13
CA ILE A 132 12.00 9.49 7.54
C ILE A 132 12.85 9.08 8.76
N SER A 133 12.26 8.42 9.74
CA SER A 133 12.96 7.95 10.94
C SER A 133 14.07 6.95 10.62
N VAL A 134 13.89 6.06 9.63
CA VAL A 134 14.95 5.15 9.17
C VAL A 134 16.16 5.92 8.67
N ILE A 135 15.95 7.00 7.91
CA ILE A 135 17.03 7.86 7.42
C ILE A 135 17.70 8.61 8.58
N MET A 136 16.92 9.24 9.45
CA MET A 136 17.43 10.06 10.56
C MET A 136 18.19 9.24 11.61
N THR A 137 17.81 7.98 11.82
CA THR A 137 18.46 7.08 12.79
C THR A 137 19.60 6.25 12.20
N GLY A 138 20.03 6.55 10.96
CA GLY A 138 21.08 5.79 10.29
C GLY A 138 20.74 4.30 10.11
N LYS A 139 19.47 3.99 9.79
CA LYS A 139 18.94 2.62 9.62
C LYS A 139 18.94 1.81 10.93
N ASN A 140 18.52 2.43 12.04
CA ASN A 140 18.35 1.69 13.29
C ASN A 140 17.52 0.42 13.07
N PHE A 141 17.96 -0.70 13.65
CA PHE A 141 17.37 -2.03 13.46
C PHE A 141 15.85 -2.04 13.75
N TRP A 142 15.42 -1.51 14.89
CA TRP A 142 14.03 -1.53 15.29
C TRP A 142 13.15 -0.67 14.40
N VAL A 143 13.61 0.56 14.10
CA VAL A 143 12.88 1.50 13.24
C VAL A 143 12.72 0.90 11.83
N THR A 144 13.78 0.31 11.30
CA THR A 144 13.76 -0.35 9.98
C THR A 144 12.78 -1.52 9.95
N ASN A 145 12.75 -2.35 11.01
CA ASN A 145 11.81 -3.46 11.09
C ASN A 145 10.36 -3.00 11.21
N PHE A 146 10.07 -1.97 12.02
CA PHE A 146 8.72 -1.38 12.08
C PHE A 146 8.29 -0.80 10.74
N HIS A 147 9.20 -0.14 10.02
CA HIS A 147 8.93 0.35 8.66
C HIS A 147 8.55 -0.79 7.71
N VAL A 148 9.26 -1.91 7.76
CA VAL A 148 8.96 -3.10 6.94
C VAL A 148 7.62 -3.73 7.32
N LEU A 149 7.35 -3.91 8.62
CA LEU A 149 6.09 -4.49 9.11
C LEU A 149 4.88 -3.62 8.73
N ASN A 150 5.01 -2.31 8.87
CA ASN A 150 3.95 -1.40 8.44
C ASN A 150 3.75 -1.42 6.92
N GLY A 151 4.82 -1.58 6.13
CA GLY A 151 4.71 -1.79 4.68
C GLY A 151 3.91 -3.05 4.32
N LEU A 152 4.10 -4.15 5.07
CA LEU A 152 3.27 -5.36 4.92
C LEU A 152 1.81 -5.11 5.32
N ALA A 153 1.55 -4.30 6.34
CA ALA A 153 0.18 -3.92 6.72
C ALA A 153 -0.51 -3.11 5.61
N ILE A 154 0.20 -2.18 4.95
CA ILE A 154 -0.31 -1.46 3.78
C ILE A 154 -0.66 -2.43 2.66
N LEU A 155 0.18 -3.43 2.37
CA LEU A 155 -0.13 -4.47 1.39
C LEU A 155 -1.38 -5.25 1.79
N ALA A 156 -1.51 -5.65 3.05
CA ALA A 156 -2.66 -6.39 3.55
C ALA A 156 -3.97 -5.61 3.36
N PHE A 157 -3.99 -4.33 3.76
CA PHE A 157 -5.19 -3.50 3.64
C PHE A 157 -5.52 -3.14 2.19
N SER A 158 -4.52 -2.84 1.35
CA SER A 158 -4.74 -2.57 -0.07
C SER A 158 -5.24 -3.82 -0.81
N PHE A 159 -4.71 -5.00 -0.50
CA PHE A 159 -5.17 -6.27 -1.03
C PHE A 159 -6.61 -6.59 -0.60
N ALA A 160 -6.91 -6.48 0.69
CA ALA A 160 -8.24 -6.71 1.21
C ALA A 160 -9.27 -5.73 0.62
N PHE A 161 -8.89 -4.48 0.44
CA PHE A 161 -9.72 -3.46 -0.21
C PHE A 161 -9.95 -3.80 -1.69
N ALA A 162 -8.92 -4.21 -2.43
CA ALA A 162 -9.03 -4.64 -3.83
C ALA A 162 -9.97 -5.83 -3.99
N VAL A 163 -9.79 -6.88 -3.17
CA VAL A 163 -10.63 -8.08 -3.19
C VAL A 163 -12.10 -7.75 -2.91
N LYS A 164 -12.37 -6.92 -1.90
CA LYS A 164 -13.75 -6.49 -1.59
C LYS A 164 -14.35 -5.60 -2.68
N SER A 165 -13.55 -4.76 -3.31
CA SER A 165 -14.00 -3.88 -4.41
C SER A 165 -14.34 -4.65 -5.68
N CYS A 166 -13.65 -5.77 -5.93
CA CYS A 166 -13.93 -6.65 -7.07
C CYS A 166 -15.13 -7.57 -6.84
N ARG A 167 -15.57 -7.74 -5.60
CA ARG A 167 -16.69 -8.62 -5.28
C ARG A 167 -17.99 -8.01 -5.81
N VAL A 168 -18.54 -8.65 -6.83
CA VAL A 168 -19.86 -8.30 -7.37
C VAL A 168 -20.93 -8.82 -6.40
N GLY A 169 -21.69 -7.92 -5.81
CA GLY A 169 -22.88 -8.34 -5.05
C GLY A 169 -23.82 -9.09 -5.98
N SER A 170 -23.99 -10.38 -5.74
CA SER A 170 -25.11 -11.12 -6.29
C SER A 170 -26.36 -10.61 -5.57
N GLN A 171 -26.97 -9.55 -6.09
CA GLN A 171 -28.38 -9.32 -5.76
C GLN A 171 -29.15 -10.38 -6.53
N PRO A 172 -29.96 -11.22 -5.84
CA PRO A 172 -30.98 -11.95 -6.55
C PRO A 172 -31.83 -10.88 -7.24
N ALA A 173 -32.04 -11.05 -8.54
CA ALA A 173 -33.02 -10.27 -9.25
C ALA A 173 -34.30 -10.34 -8.43
N LEU A 174 -34.74 -9.21 -7.87
CA LEU A 174 -36.06 -9.13 -7.26
C LEU A 174 -37.02 -9.54 -8.38
N ALA A 175 -37.57 -10.75 -8.26
CA ALA A 175 -38.69 -11.14 -9.07
C ALA A 175 -39.77 -10.09 -8.80
N ASN A 176 -39.99 -9.22 -9.77
CA ASN A 176 -41.15 -8.35 -9.74
C ASN A 176 -42.38 -9.27 -9.75
N PRO A 177 -43.33 -9.07 -8.83
CA PRO A 177 -44.58 -9.77 -8.81
C PRO A 177 -45.44 -9.49 -10.02
#